data_f166eb702521e5d292b4b663cf096e40
#
_entry.id   f166eb702521e5d292b4b663cf096e40
#
_cell.length_a   1.000
_cell.length_b   1.000
_cell.length_c   1.000
_cell.angle_alpha   90.00
_cell.angle_beta   90.00
_cell.angle_gamma   90.00
#
_symmetry.space_group_name_H-M   'P 1'
#
loop_
_entity.id
_entity.type
_entity.pdbx_description
1 polymer ?
#
loop_
_entity_poly.entity_id
_entity_poly.type
_entity_poly.pdbx_seq_one_letter_code
_entity_poly.pdbx_strand_id
1 'polypeptide(L)' 'MMSEQFIKELAVNSIRKFMNIHDEFVVLRQGDTDWQCLLSCVELADAEHYVNRHALKGQVHVVRVSDESITDVEIS' A
#
# COMPACT_ATOMS: atom_id res chain seq x y z
N MET A 1 -17.94 -12.91 0.54
CA MET A 1 -16.67 -12.35 1.06
C MET A 1 -15.96 -11.63 -0.05
N MET A 2 -15.55 -10.40 0.19
CA MET A 2 -14.82 -9.63 -0.81
C MET A 2 -13.38 -10.08 -0.92
N SER A 3 -12.86 -10.14 -2.15
CA SER A 3 -11.46 -10.43 -2.37
C SER A 3 -10.60 -9.25 -1.93
N GLU A 4 -9.35 -9.52 -1.60
CA GLU A 4 -8.38 -8.49 -1.26
C GLU A 4 -8.22 -7.45 -2.37
N GLN A 5 -8.20 -7.91 -3.62
CA GLN A 5 -8.12 -7.02 -4.77
C GLN A 5 -9.31 -6.08 -4.85
N PHE A 6 -10.50 -6.59 -4.57
CA PHE A 6 -11.71 -5.78 -4.58
C PHE A 6 -11.64 -4.67 -3.52
N ILE A 7 -11.14 -4.98 -2.33
CA ILE A 7 -10.96 -3.98 -1.27
C ILE A 7 -9.98 -2.91 -1.70
N LYS A 8 -8.87 -3.29 -2.35
CA LYS A 8 -7.90 -2.32 -2.84
C LYS A 8 -8.48 -1.43 -3.93
N GLU A 9 -9.33 -1.96 -4.79
CA GLU A 9 -10.02 -1.15 -5.79
C GLU A 9 -10.96 -0.12 -5.16
N LEU A 10 -11.67 -0.50 -4.11
CA LEU A 10 -12.52 0.44 -3.39
C LEU A 10 -11.72 1.54 -2.71
N ALA A 11 -10.49 1.24 -2.32
CA ALA A 11 -9.62 2.18 -1.64
C ALA A 11 -8.78 3.04 -2.59
N VAL A 12 -8.89 2.85 -3.91
CA VAL A 12 -7.98 3.48 -4.87
C VAL A 12 -7.99 5.01 -4.76
N ASN A 13 -9.14 5.62 -4.56
CA ASN A 13 -9.24 7.07 -4.45
C ASN A 13 -8.56 7.59 -3.18
N SER A 14 -8.71 6.87 -2.07
CA SER A 14 -8.05 7.22 -0.82
C SER A 14 -6.55 7.07 -0.93
N ILE A 15 -6.08 6.03 -1.60
CA ILE A 15 -4.67 5.81 -1.84
C ILE A 15 -4.09 6.95 -2.67
N ARG A 16 -4.75 7.35 -3.75
CA ARG A 16 -4.28 8.43 -4.62
C ARG A 16 -4.26 9.78 -3.91
N LYS A 17 -5.20 10.03 -3.02
CA LYS A 17 -5.21 11.26 -2.21
C LYS A 17 -4.08 11.28 -1.19
N PHE A 18 -3.72 10.11 -0.67
CA PHE A 18 -2.63 9.99 0.30
C PHE A 18 -1.26 10.22 -0.32
N MET A 19 -1.08 9.74 -1.56
CA MET A 19 0.20 9.78 -2.26
C MET A 19 0.56 11.17 -2.75
N ASN A 20 1.86 11.47 -2.75
CA ASN A 20 2.39 12.60 -3.52
C ASN A 20 2.46 12.22 -4.99
N ILE A 21 2.53 13.23 -5.87
CA ILE A 21 2.44 13.03 -7.32
C ILE A 21 3.52 12.09 -7.88
N HIS A 22 4.69 12.04 -7.25
CA HIS A 22 5.81 11.21 -7.73
C HIS A 22 5.93 9.88 -7.00
N ASP A 23 5.09 9.63 -6.00
CA ASP A 23 5.16 8.38 -5.25
C ASP A 23 4.63 7.23 -6.09
N GLU A 24 5.25 6.06 -5.94
CA GLU A 24 4.84 4.85 -6.64
C GLU A 24 4.40 3.73 -5.69
N PHE A 25 4.87 3.74 -4.45
CA PHE A 25 4.64 2.66 -3.51
C PHE A 25 3.90 3.15 -2.29
N VAL A 26 2.96 2.35 -1.83
CA VAL A 26 2.17 2.66 -0.63
C VAL A 26 2.14 1.44 0.26
N VAL A 27 2.34 1.65 1.56
CA VAL A 27 2.19 0.62 2.56
C VAL A 27 0.78 0.71 3.12
N LEU A 28 0.04 -0.38 2.99
CA LEU A 28 -1.36 -0.48 3.40
C LEU A 28 -1.52 -1.48 4.52
N ARG A 29 -2.36 -1.15 5.49
CA ARG A 29 -2.79 -2.08 6.51
C ARG A 29 -4.30 -2.24 6.44
N GLN A 30 -4.78 -3.50 6.49
CA GLN A 30 -6.20 -3.77 6.49
C GLN A 30 -6.78 -3.44 7.86
N GLY A 31 -7.76 -2.52 7.89
CA GLY A 31 -8.55 -2.23 9.07
C GLY A 31 -9.79 -3.10 9.13
N ASP A 32 -10.68 -2.83 10.08
CA ASP A 32 -11.91 -3.60 10.25
C ASP A 32 -12.86 -3.42 9.08
N THR A 33 -12.91 -2.22 8.51
CA THR A 33 -13.87 -1.89 7.45
C THR A 33 -13.21 -1.35 6.19
N ASP A 34 -11.96 -0.94 6.26
CA ASP A 34 -11.26 -0.36 5.11
C ASP A 34 -9.76 -0.54 5.23
N TRP A 35 -9.04 -0.07 4.21
CA TRP A 35 -7.58 -0.07 4.17
C TRP A 35 -7.05 1.25 4.70
N GLN A 36 -6.00 1.17 5.52
CA GLN A 36 -5.29 2.34 6.03
C GLN A 36 -3.98 2.52 5.27
N CYS A 37 -3.73 3.75 4.82
CA CYS A 37 -2.48 4.11 4.17
C CYS A 37 -1.50 4.57 5.26
N LEU A 38 -0.36 3.88 5.38
CA LEU A 38 0.63 4.17 6.40
C LEU A 38 1.80 4.99 5.89
N LEU A 39 2.21 4.76 4.65
CA LEU A 39 3.36 5.43 4.04
C LEU A 39 3.19 5.43 2.53
N SER A 40 3.61 6.51 1.89
CA SER A 40 3.81 6.53 0.45
C SER A 40 5.24 6.96 0.14
N CYS A 41 5.84 6.38 -0.88
CA CYS A 41 7.22 6.67 -1.24
C CYS A 41 7.49 6.43 -2.71
N VAL A 42 8.61 6.95 -3.19
CA VAL A 42 9.03 6.80 -4.57
C VAL A 42 9.73 5.46 -4.80
N GLU A 43 10.50 4.99 -3.82
CA GLU A 43 11.32 3.79 -3.98
C GLU A 43 10.84 2.66 -3.07
N LEU A 44 10.88 1.43 -3.61
CA LEU A 44 10.51 0.24 -2.85
C LEU A 44 11.38 0.06 -1.61
N ALA A 45 12.66 0.42 -1.69
CA ALA A 45 13.57 0.30 -0.54
C ALA A 45 13.07 1.08 0.68
N ASP A 46 12.46 2.23 0.47
CA ASP A 46 11.90 3.02 1.57
C ASP A 46 10.71 2.32 2.22
N ALA A 47 9.86 1.69 1.42
CA ALA A 47 8.74 0.92 1.94
C ALA A 47 9.22 -0.29 2.74
N GLU A 48 10.22 -1.00 2.22
CA GLU A 48 10.82 -2.16 2.92
C GLU A 48 11.43 -1.73 4.24
N HIS A 49 12.17 -0.63 4.24
CA HIS A 49 12.79 -0.09 5.44
C HIS A 49 11.74 0.24 6.51
N TYR A 50 10.66 0.88 6.09
CA TYR A 50 9.56 1.23 6.99
C TYR A 50 8.93 -0.02 7.61
N VAL A 51 8.62 -1.02 6.79
CA VAL A 51 8.00 -2.26 7.27
C VAL A 51 8.91 -2.98 8.26
N ASN A 52 10.20 -3.06 7.96
CA ASN A 52 11.16 -3.74 8.83
C ASN A 52 11.39 -2.99 10.13
N ARG A 53 11.49 -1.67 10.04
CA ARG A 53 11.72 -0.81 11.23
C ARG A 53 10.58 -0.89 12.23
N HIS A 54 9.35 -1.01 11.74
CA HIS A 54 8.16 -1.04 12.60
C HIS A 54 7.65 -2.46 12.84
N ALA A 55 8.39 -3.48 12.42
CA ALA A 55 8.04 -4.89 12.58
C ALA A 55 6.65 -5.21 12.05
N LEU A 56 6.34 -4.69 10.86
CA LEU A 56 5.02 -4.84 10.25
C LEU A 56 4.93 -5.99 9.25
N LYS A 57 6.01 -6.74 9.05
CA LYS A 57 6.01 -7.84 8.09
C LYS A 57 4.92 -8.85 8.41
N GLY A 58 4.11 -9.18 7.42
CA GLY A 58 2.96 -10.06 7.61
C GLY A 58 1.69 -9.36 8.06
N GLN A 59 1.76 -8.07 8.40
CA GLN A 59 0.61 -7.29 8.87
C GLN A 59 0.16 -6.24 7.88
N VAL A 60 0.98 -5.97 6.87
CA VAL A 60 0.73 -4.91 5.89
C VAL A 60 0.94 -5.44 4.49
N HIS A 61 0.41 -4.72 3.52
CA HIS A 61 0.65 -4.96 2.10
C HIS A 61 1.40 -3.77 1.54
N VAL A 62 2.42 -4.03 0.72
CA VAL A 62 3.07 -2.99 -0.05
C VAL A 62 2.55 -3.10 -1.47
N VAL A 63 2.04 -2.01 -2.01
CA VAL A 63 1.48 -1.98 -3.35
C VAL A 63 2.20 -0.95 -4.20
N ARG A 64 2.34 -1.26 -5.48
CA ARG A 64 2.79 -0.32 -6.48
C ARG A 64 1.56 0.24 -7.17
N VAL A 65 1.46 1.57 -7.19
CA VAL A 65 0.33 2.27 -7.79
C VAL A 65 0.78 2.92 -9.08
N SER A 66 0.15 2.53 -10.18
CA SER A 66 0.35 3.16 -11.47
C SER A 66 -0.94 3.85 -11.90
N ASP A 67 -0.94 4.50 -13.07
CA ASP A 67 -2.12 5.20 -13.56
C ASP A 67 -3.32 4.26 -13.75
N GLU A 68 -3.05 2.99 -14.04
CA GLU A 68 -4.11 2.04 -14.42
C GLU A 68 -4.31 0.91 -13.42
N SER A 69 -3.36 0.67 -12.53
CA SER A 69 -3.43 -0.51 -11.67
C SER A 69 -2.78 -0.33 -10.32
N ILE A 70 -3.20 -1.17 -9.39
CA ILE A 70 -2.55 -1.33 -8.08
C ILE A 70 -2.11 -2.78 -8.00
N THR A 71 -0.82 -3.01 -7.81
CA THR A 71 -0.23 -4.33 -7.83
C THR A 71 0.48 -4.62 -6.52
N ASP A 72 0.26 -5.81 -5.96
CA ASP A 72 0.98 -6.24 -4.78
C ASP A 72 2.47 -6.41 -5.09
N VAL A 73 3.31 -5.99 -4.14
CA VAL A 73 4.76 -6.12 -4.23
C VAL A 73 5.24 -6.95 -3.06
N GLU A 74 6.01 -7.99 -3.34
CA GLU A 74 6.66 -8.76 -2.28
C GLU A 74 7.90 -8.02 -1.79
N ILE A 75 8.06 -8.00 -0.47
CA ILE A 75 9.25 -7.43 0.16
C ILE A 75 9.97 -8.51 0.95
N SER A 76 11.28 -8.42 0.99
CA SER A 76 12.12 -9.36 1.75
C SER A 76 12.35 -8.91 3.17
#